data_9124845af31569e4c93f5e54dbcd54a2
#
_entry.id   9124845af31569e4c93f5e54dbcd54a2
#
_cell.length_a   1.000
_cell.length_b   1.000
_cell.length_c   1.000
_cell.angle_alpha   90.00
_cell.angle_beta   90.00
_cell.angle_gamma   90.00
#
_symmetry.space_group_name_H-M   'P 1'
#
loop_
_entity.id
_entity.type
_entity.pdbx_description
1 polymer ?
#
loop_
_entity_poly.entity_id
_entity_poly.type
_entity_poly.pdbx_seq_one_letter_code
_entity_poly.pdbx_strand_id
1 'polypeptide(L)'
;MDNRLEKLKMIGNEKILTDFNLKVYDQLDDFASEVLRPEKLIDYVSARREYLFDSEESVKKYFTEDDLEGEKINTFGDFYYHYLVKYSHGYLYKFGVKGFTDGLKNLVKEEGIDLEDLDINWENIKKKEDFYEESLIDILYSILSYELNKKGYEIFGINMGYESVIYYVVTQDVYDRINKDSELFRIFDLSLLEGIYDEIYEVVEDINSELVEVGDFLEKKVDGYHTLKVDKNYNTLIENVDEDKLKIIL
;
A
#
# COMPACT_ATOMS: atom_id res chain seq x y z
N MET A 1 -16.46 26.56 21.72
CA MET A 1 -17.39 25.72 20.94
C MET A 1 -17.11 25.98 19.48
N ASP A 2 -16.70 24.95 18.76
CA ASP A 2 -16.05 25.09 17.45
C ASP A 2 -17.09 25.58 16.41
N ASN A 3 -16.82 26.72 15.81
CA ASN A 3 -17.65 27.36 14.77
C ASN A 3 -17.80 26.47 13.50
N ARG A 4 -17.01 25.39 13.40
CA ARG A 4 -17.09 24.32 12.40
C ARG A 4 -18.33 23.45 12.60
N LEU A 5 -18.61 23.03 13.84
CA LEU A 5 -19.77 22.18 14.19
C LEU A 5 -21.09 22.87 13.88
N GLU A 6 -21.18 24.17 14.17
CA GLU A 6 -22.41 24.95 13.88
C GLU A 6 -22.60 25.15 12.37
N LYS A 7 -21.53 25.40 11.62
CA LYS A 7 -21.62 25.54 10.16
C LYS A 7 -21.99 24.23 9.46
N LEU A 8 -21.54 23.11 9.98
CA LEU A 8 -21.84 21.79 9.44
C LEU A 8 -23.25 21.35 9.82
N LYS A 9 -23.74 21.65 11.04
CA LYS A 9 -25.15 21.44 11.43
C LYS A 9 -26.14 22.21 10.55
N MET A 10 -25.74 23.37 10.03
CA MET A 10 -26.54 24.15 9.07
C MET A 10 -26.65 23.52 7.68
N ILE A 11 -25.84 22.49 7.36
CA ILE A 11 -25.80 21.84 6.04
C ILE A 11 -26.74 20.61 5.96
N GLY A 12 -27.45 20.30 7.03
CA GLY A 12 -28.63 19.42 6.93
C GLY A 12 -28.40 17.91 6.92
N ASN A 13 -27.21 17.44 7.21
CA ASN A 13 -26.92 16.00 7.27
C ASN A 13 -26.51 15.58 8.69
N GLU A 14 -27.47 15.59 9.62
CA GLU A 14 -27.25 15.30 11.04
C GLU A 14 -26.60 13.93 11.34
N LYS A 15 -26.66 12.97 10.39
CA LYS A 15 -26.08 11.65 10.56
C LYS A 15 -24.57 11.61 10.40
N ILE A 16 -23.98 12.56 9.68
CA ILE A 16 -22.55 12.58 9.33
C ILE A 16 -21.74 13.39 10.35
N LEU A 17 -22.39 14.15 11.23
CA LEU A 17 -21.78 15.22 12.00
C LEU A 17 -21.79 14.97 13.53
N THR A 18 -21.54 13.74 13.96
CA THR A 18 -21.21 13.50 15.37
C THR A 18 -19.77 13.92 15.64
N ASP A 19 -19.42 14.23 16.89
CA ASP A 19 -18.04 14.55 17.30
C ASP A 19 -17.04 13.46 16.89
N PHE A 20 -17.50 12.22 16.82
CA PHE A 20 -16.73 11.07 16.34
C PHE A 20 -16.41 11.19 14.84
N ASN A 21 -17.38 11.49 14.00
CA ASN A 21 -17.18 11.63 12.56
C ASN A 21 -16.25 12.82 12.22
N LEU A 22 -16.34 13.94 12.95
CA LEU A 22 -15.42 15.05 12.74
C LEU A 22 -13.99 14.70 13.05
N LYS A 23 -13.74 13.93 14.11
CA LYS A 23 -12.41 13.44 14.44
C LYS A 23 -11.84 12.56 13.35
N VAL A 24 -12.67 11.71 12.74
CA VAL A 24 -12.28 10.84 11.62
C VAL A 24 -11.87 11.66 10.39
N TYR A 25 -12.63 12.67 10.03
CA TYR A 25 -12.26 13.56 8.92
C TYR A 25 -10.96 14.32 9.20
N ASP A 26 -10.74 14.79 10.44
CA ASP A 26 -9.50 15.46 10.81
C ASP A 26 -8.29 14.52 10.64
N GLN A 27 -8.43 13.24 10.95
CA GLN A 27 -7.35 12.25 10.76
C GLN A 27 -7.10 11.92 9.28
N LEU A 28 -8.14 11.84 8.45
CA LEU A 28 -7.96 11.72 7.00
C LEU A 28 -7.33 12.99 6.41
N ASP A 29 -7.64 14.16 6.93
CA ASP A 29 -6.98 15.41 6.56
C ASP A 29 -5.50 15.41 6.95
N ASP A 30 -5.16 14.88 8.14
CA ASP A 30 -3.78 14.73 8.61
C ASP A 30 -3.01 13.80 7.68
N PHE A 31 -3.56 12.63 7.34
CA PHE A 31 -2.96 11.73 6.36
C PHE A 31 -2.81 12.40 4.98
N ALA A 32 -3.85 13.04 4.49
CA ALA A 32 -3.80 13.76 3.21
C ALA A 32 -2.68 14.83 3.20
N SER A 33 -2.38 15.45 4.35
CA SER A 33 -1.31 16.43 4.47
C SER A 33 0.09 15.85 4.29
N GLU A 34 0.27 14.57 4.55
CA GLU A 34 1.56 13.89 4.37
C GLU A 34 1.77 13.40 2.92
N VAL A 35 0.69 13.05 2.22
CA VAL A 35 0.77 12.41 0.90
C VAL A 35 0.34 13.29 -0.28
N LEU A 36 -0.20 14.47 -0.02
CA LEU A 36 -0.56 15.44 -1.05
C LEU A 36 0.42 16.61 -1.07
N ARG A 37 0.70 17.13 -2.26
CA ARG A 37 1.42 18.40 -2.38
C ARG A 37 0.58 19.53 -1.75
N PRO A 38 1.21 20.58 -1.20
CA PRO A 38 0.50 21.65 -0.47
C PRO A 38 -0.67 22.28 -1.23
N GLU A 39 -0.52 22.52 -2.53
CA GLU A 39 -1.60 23.05 -3.38
C GLU A 39 -2.77 22.07 -3.51
N LYS A 40 -2.48 20.77 -3.58
CA LYS A 40 -3.48 19.70 -3.68
C LYS A 40 -4.18 19.45 -2.35
N LEU A 41 -3.51 19.66 -1.23
CA LEU A 41 -4.12 19.62 0.09
C LEU A 41 -5.19 20.68 0.25
N ILE A 42 -4.93 21.91 -0.21
CA ILE A 42 -5.93 23.01 -0.17
C ILE A 42 -7.15 22.65 -1.03
N ASP A 43 -6.90 22.12 -2.24
CA ASP A 43 -7.94 21.65 -3.14
C ASP A 43 -8.75 20.51 -2.50
N TYR A 44 -8.07 19.56 -1.82
CA TYR A 44 -8.70 18.43 -1.14
C TYR A 44 -9.66 18.89 -0.03
N VAL A 45 -9.25 19.81 0.82
CA VAL A 45 -10.11 20.34 1.89
C VAL A 45 -11.37 20.97 1.30
N SER A 46 -11.24 21.66 0.17
CA SER A 46 -12.38 22.22 -0.57
C SER A 46 -13.26 21.13 -1.17
N ALA A 47 -12.64 20.14 -1.83
CA ALA A 47 -13.31 19.00 -2.46
C ALA A 47 -14.10 18.18 -1.44
N ARG A 48 -13.49 17.85 -0.29
CA ARG A 48 -14.16 17.17 0.81
C ARG A 48 -15.39 17.91 1.30
N ARG A 49 -15.29 19.22 1.46
CA ARG A 49 -16.43 20.06 1.91
C ARG A 49 -17.54 20.08 0.88
N GLU A 50 -17.21 20.21 -0.39
CA GLU A 50 -18.17 20.17 -1.50
C GLU A 50 -18.84 18.79 -1.59
N TYR A 51 -18.08 17.70 -1.46
CA TYR A 51 -18.63 16.34 -1.47
C TYR A 51 -19.64 16.12 -0.34
N LEU A 52 -19.34 16.58 0.86
CA LEU A 52 -20.24 16.47 2.02
C LEU A 52 -21.50 17.32 1.87
N PHE A 53 -21.47 18.36 1.00
CA PHE A 53 -22.59 19.21 0.71
C PHE A 53 -23.44 18.68 -0.46
N ASP A 54 -22.80 18.33 -1.57
CA ASP A 54 -23.41 17.79 -2.78
C ASP A 54 -22.45 16.80 -3.44
N SER A 55 -22.65 15.51 -3.15
CA SER A 55 -21.73 14.46 -3.59
C SER A 55 -21.74 14.29 -5.11
N GLU A 56 -22.91 14.39 -5.76
CA GLU A 56 -23.00 14.16 -7.23
C GLU A 56 -22.27 15.26 -8.01
N GLU A 57 -22.48 16.53 -7.64
CA GLU A 57 -21.83 17.66 -8.31
C GLU A 57 -20.32 17.67 -8.02
N SER A 58 -19.92 17.31 -6.79
CA SER A 58 -18.52 17.22 -6.42
C SER A 58 -17.79 16.14 -7.24
N VAL A 59 -18.38 14.94 -7.36
CA VAL A 59 -17.78 13.86 -8.16
C VAL A 59 -17.58 14.33 -9.61
N LYS A 60 -18.59 14.91 -10.25
CA LYS A 60 -18.47 15.43 -11.63
C LYS A 60 -17.41 16.55 -11.77
N LYS A 61 -17.20 17.32 -10.73
CA LYS A 61 -16.23 18.43 -10.73
C LYS A 61 -14.78 17.93 -10.61
N TYR A 62 -14.53 16.92 -9.77
CA TYR A 62 -13.19 16.48 -9.42
C TYR A 62 -12.70 15.27 -10.23
N PHE A 63 -13.62 14.50 -10.81
CA PHE A 63 -13.28 13.27 -11.55
C PHE A 63 -13.90 13.27 -12.96
N THR A 64 -13.14 12.74 -13.90
CA THR A 64 -13.61 12.38 -15.23
C THR A 64 -14.06 10.91 -15.24
N GLU A 65 -14.75 10.47 -16.31
CA GLU A 65 -15.09 9.04 -16.49
C GLU A 65 -13.84 8.17 -16.57
N ASP A 66 -12.75 8.69 -17.15
CA ASP A 66 -11.46 7.99 -17.24
C ASP A 66 -10.79 7.85 -15.86
N ASP A 67 -10.94 8.83 -14.96
CA ASP A 67 -10.41 8.74 -13.60
C ASP A 67 -11.10 7.65 -12.77
N LEU A 68 -12.34 7.35 -13.09
CA LEU A 68 -13.16 6.37 -12.36
C LEU A 68 -13.15 4.98 -12.99
N GLU A 69 -12.71 4.85 -14.25
CA GLU A 69 -12.65 3.58 -14.99
C GLU A 69 -13.94 2.73 -14.93
N GLY A 70 -15.08 3.40 -14.82
CA GLY A 70 -16.39 2.77 -14.70
C GLY A 70 -16.83 2.45 -13.27
N GLU A 71 -16.00 2.72 -12.26
CA GLU A 71 -16.37 2.63 -10.85
C GLU A 71 -17.29 3.78 -10.44
N LYS A 72 -18.06 3.55 -9.39
CA LYS A 72 -18.99 4.56 -8.84
C LYS A 72 -18.54 4.99 -7.46
N ILE A 73 -18.50 6.28 -7.26
CA ILE A 73 -18.30 6.87 -5.93
C ILE A 73 -19.64 6.90 -5.19
N ASN A 74 -19.81 6.04 -4.21
CA ASN A 74 -21.03 5.92 -3.42
C ASN A 74 -20.84 6.42 -1.97
N THR A 75 -19.62 6.38 -1.47
CA THR A 75 -19.26 6.75 -0.11
C THR A 75 -18.18 7.83 -0.08
N PHE A 76 -17.96 8.43 1.07
CA PHE A 76 -16.85 9.34 1.24
C PHE A 76 -15.50 8.59 1.17
N GLY A 77 -15.44 7.33 1.57
CA GLY A 77 -14.26 6.48 1.41
C GLY A 77 -13.86 6.33 -0.05
N ASP A 78 -14.84 6.03 -0.93
CA ASP A 78 -14.61 5.96 -2.38
C ASP A 78 -14.06 7.29 -2.91
N PHE A 79 -14.70 8.41 -2.53
CA PHE A 79 -14.27 9.75 -2.92
C PHE A 79 -12.82 10.03 -2.49
N TYR A 80 -12.50 9.73 -1.24
CA TYR A 80 -11.19 9.94 -0.65
C TYR A 80 -10.11 9.10 -1.37
N TYR A 81 -10.38 7.81 -1.58
CA TYR A 81 -9.48 6.92 -2.30
C TYR A 81 -9.19 7.42 -3.72
N HIS A 82 -10.23 7.68 -4.51
CA HIS A 82 -10.06 8.18 -5.87
C HIS A 82 -9.35 9.54 -5.91
N TYR A 83 -9.55 10.38 -4.88
CA TYR A 83 -8.82 11.63 -4.78
C TYR A 83 -7.32 11.39 -4.55
N LEU A 84 -6.96 10.46 -3.67
CA LEU A 84 -5.58 10.07 -3.46
C LEU A 84 -4.96 9.43 -4.71
N VAL A 85 -5.69 8.53 -5.39
CA VAL A 85 -5.24 7.94 -6.67
C VAL A 85 -4.85 9.00 -7.67
N LYS A 86 -5.66 10.05 -7.79
CA LYS A 86 -5.46 11.10 -8.80
C LYS A 86 -4.40 12.13 -8.44
N TYR A 87 -4.25 12.48 -7.17
CA TYR A 87 -3.53 13.68 -6.76
C TYR A 87 -2.37 13.45 -5.79
N SER A 88 -2.24 12.26 -5.19
CA SER A 88 -1.11 11.96 -4.32
C SER A 88 0.14 11.54 -5.12
N HIS A 89 1.25 11.40 -4.41
CA HIS A 89 2.51 10.88 -4.96
C HIS A 89 2.66 9.36 -4.80
N GLY A 90 1.62 8.67 -4.30
CA GLY A 90 1.64 7.22 -4.16
C GLY A 90 1.68 6.48 -5.49
N TYR A 91 2.20 5.27 -5.46
CA TYR A 91 2.20 4.36 -6.60
C TYR A 91 0.92 3.52 -6.62
N LEU A 92 0.06 3.74 -7.61
CA LEU A 92 -1.13 2.91 -7.84
C LEU A 92 -0.74 1.61 -8.53
N TYR A 93 -0.92 0.50 -7.84
CA TYR A 93 -0.83 -0.84 -8.41
C TYR A 93 -2.22 -1.40 -8.66
N LYS A 94 -2.43 -2.00 -9.86
CA LYS A 94 -3.63 -2.77 -10.21
C LYS A 94 -3.26 -4.23 -10.34
N PHE A 95 -3.99 -5.12 -9.69
CA PHE A 95 -3.74 -6.56 -9.73
C PHE A 95 -3.74 -7.08 -11.18
N GLY A 96 -2.79 -7.96 -11.48
CA GLY A 96 -2.60 -8.51 -12.83
C GLY A 96 -1.90 -7.58 -13.83
N VAL A 97 -1.53 -6.35 -13.44
CA VAL A 97 -0.76 -5.44 -14.30
C VAL A 97 0.74 -5.63 -14.03
N LYS A 98 1.51 -5.86 -15.10
CA LYS A 98 2.98 -5.96 -15.03
C LYS A 98 3.63 -4.63 -14.67
N GLY A 99 4.81 -4.69 -14.07
CA GLY A 99 5.62 -3.51 -13.78
C GLY A 99 5.57 -3.07 -12.32
N PHE A 100 5.08 -3.91 -11.44
CA PHE A 100 5.05 -3.65 -9.99
C PHE A 100 6.44 -3.31 -9.44
N THR A 101 7.46 -4.11 -9.78
CA THR A 101 8.85 -3.85 -9.36
C THR A 101 9.34 -2.48 -9.77
N ASP A 102 9.10 -2.08 -11.03
CA ASP A 102 9.54 -0.77 -11.52
C ASP A 102 8.77 0.39 -10.86
N GLY A 103 7.48 0.19 -10.59
CA GLY A 103 6.65 1.15 -9.87
C GLY A 103 7.16 1.41 -8.45
N LEU A 104 7.44 0.36 -7.69
CA LEU A 104 8.00 0.49 -6.34
C LEU A 104 9.42 1.09 -6.33
N LYS A 105 10.27 0.72 -7.29
CA LYS A 105 11.58 1.37 -7.46
C LYS A 105 11.47 2.88 -7.66
N ASN A 106 10.52 3.31 -8.48
CA ASN A 106 10.31 4.74 -8.73
C ASN A 106 9.78 5.43 -7.48
N LEU A 107 8.82 4.83 -6.78
CA LEU A 107 8.30 5.35 -5.51
C LEU A 107 9.42 5.58 -4.49
N VAL A 108 10.30 4.58 -4.29
CA VAL A 108 11.45 4.69 -3.37
C VAL A 108 12.41 5.82 -3.79
N LYS A 109 12.69 5.96 -5.09
CA LYS A 109 13.55 7.03 -5.61
C LYS A 109 12.94 8.42 -5.44
N GLU A 110 11.63 8.56 -5.60
CA GLU A 110 10.92 9.83 -5.42
C GLU A 110 11.03 10.35 -3.99
N GLU A 111 11.17 9.45 -3.01
CA GLU A 111 11.47 9.79 -1.62
C GLU A 111 12.97 10.10 -1.36
N GLY A 112 13.78 10.12 -2.42
CA GLY A 112 15.20 10.44 -2.34
C GLY A 112 16.08 9.31 -1.79
N ILE A 113 15.57 8.09 -1.74
CA ILE A 113 16.31 6.91 -1.25
C ILE A 113 17.03 6.26 -2.44
N ASP A 114 18.34 6.06 -2.29
CA ASP A 114 19.12 5.36 -3.31
C ASP A 114 18.85 3.85 -3.24
N LEU A 115 18.49 3.27 -4.39
CA LEU A 115 18.22 1.84 -4.49
C LEU A 115 19.46 0.97 -4.24
N GLU A 116 20.68 1.51 -4.48
CA GLU A 116 21.94 0.81 -4.21
C GLU A 116 22.21 0.67 -2.71
N ASP A 117 21.57 1.49 -1.90
CA ASP A 117 21.63 1.44 -0.45
C ASP A 117 20.72 0.38 0.18
N LEU A 118 19.86 -0.26 -0.59
CA LEU A 118 18.98 -1.34 -0.15
C LEU A 118 19.57 -2.69 -0.55
N ASP A 119 19.65 -3.65 0.38
CA ASP A 119 20.14 -5.01 0.09
C ASP A 119 19.06 -5.83 -0.65
N ILE A 120 18.66 -5.34 -1.83
CA ILE A 120 17.62 -5.95 -2.68
C ILE A 120 18.20 -6.30 -4.04
N ASN A 121 18.09 -7.57 -4.42
CA ASN A 121 18.45 -8.02 -5.76
C ASN A 121 17.32 -7.72 -6.77
N TRP A 122 17.22 -6.46 -7.17
CA TRP A 122 16.17 -5.95 -8.06
C TRP A 122 16.11 -6.67 -9.42
N GLU A 123 17.26 -7.13 -9.94
CA GLU A 123 17.28 -7.86 -11.20
C GLU A 123 16.65 -9.24 -11.06
N ASN A 124 16.93 -9.93 -9.95
CA ASN A 124 16.33 -11.21 -9.65
C ASN A 124 14.81 -11.07 -9.47
N ILE A 125 14.38 -10.13 -8.65
CA ILE A 125 12.95 -9.85 -8.44
C ILE A 125 12.24 -9.58 -9.77
N LYS A 126 12.83 -8.75 -10.64
CA LYS A 126 12.25 -8.44 -11.94
C LYS A 126 12.11 -9.67 -12.84
N LYS A 127 13.09 -10.57 -12.83
CA LYS A 127 13.02 -11.84 -13.59
C LYS A 127 11.94 -12.78 -13.06
N LYS A 128 11.57 -12.66 -11.78
CA LYS A 128 10.59 -13.52 -11.13
C LYS A 128 9.15 -13.02 -11.25
N GLU A 129 8.91 -11.78 -11.73
CA GLU A 129 7.55 -11.22 -11.87
C GLU A 129 6.57 -12.15 -12.61
N ASP A 130 7.04 -12.85 -13.66
CA ASP A 130 6.20 -13.75 -14.45
C ASP A 130 5.91 -15.11 -13.77
N PHE A 131 6.62 -15.46 -12.71
CA PHE A 131 6.53 -16.76 -12.05
C PHE A 131 5.89 -16.73 -10.67
N TYR A 132 5.93 -15.58 -10.01
CA TYR A 132 5.43 -15.40 -8.65
C TYR A 132 4.11 -14.66 -8.58
N GLU A 133 3.71 -13.96 -9.67
CA GLU A 133 2.46 -13.20 -9.73
C GLU A 133 2.19 -12.38 -8.45
N GLU A 134 1.04 -12.59 -7.81
CA GLU A 134 0.65 -11.84 -6.61
C GLU A 134 1.56 -12.10 -5.41
N SER A 135 2.12 -13.30 -5.25
CA SER A 135 3.02 -13.60 -4.14
C SER A 135 4.33 -12.81 -4.20
N LEU A 136 4.78 -12.39 -5.39
CA LEU A 136 5.94 -11.51 -5.51
C LEU A 136 5.68 -10.12 -4.92
N ILE A 137 4.44 -9.64 -5.01
CA ILE A 137 4.05 -8.36 -4.41
C ILE A 137 4.27 -8.41 -2.91
N ASP A 138 3.76 -9.45 -2.26
CA ASP A 138 3.87 -9.63 -0.83
C ASP A 138 5.33 -9.84 -0.38
N ILE A 139 6.10 -10.61 -1.17
CA ILE A 139 7.54 -10.82 -0.94
C ILE A 139 8.29 -9.48 -1.05
N LEU A 140 8.13 -8.77 -2.15
CA LEU A 140 8.84 -7.51 -2.38
C LEU A 140 8.40 -6.44 -1.37
N TYR A 141 7.13 -6.40 -1.04
CA TYR A 141 6.61 -5.50 -0.02
C TYR A 141 7.26 -5.76 1.34
N SER A 142 7.33 -7.01 1.78
CA SER A 142 7.96 -7.38 3.06
C SER A 142 9.46 -7.07 3.07
N ILE A 143 10.18 -7.37 1.98
CA ILE A 143 11.61 -7.03 1.84
C ILE A 143 11.82 -5.51 1.87
N LEU A 144 10.99 -4.75 1.15
CA LEU A 144 11.07 -3.29 1.13
C LEU A 144 10.79 -2.69 2.50
N SER A 145 9.75 -3.14 3.20
CA SER A 145 9.45 -2.69 4.56
C SER A 145 10.67 -2.89 5.46
N TYR A 146 11.26 -4.09 5.44
CA TYR A 146 12.45 -4.40 6.24
C TYR A 146 13.67 -3.51 5.90
N GLU A 147 13.99 -3.34 4.62
CA GLU A 147 15.13 -2.53 4.19
C GLU A 147 14.92 -1.03 4.44
N LEU A 148 13.71 -0.53 4.23
CA LEU A 148 13.34 0.85 4.48
C LEU A 148 13.34 1.18 5.98
N ASN A 149 12.89 0.25 6.83
CA ASN A 149 12.92 0.41 8.28
C ASN A 149 14.33 0.64 8.82
N LYS A 150 15.35 -0.02 8.27
CA LYS A 150 16.77 0.22 8.63
C LYS A 150 17.20 1.65 8.37
N LYS A 151 16.50 2.38 7.51
CA LYS A 151 16.78 3.76 7.12
C LYS A 151 15.82 4.78 7.75
N GLY A 152 14.89 4.33 8.59
CA GLY A 152 13.90 5.17 9.24
C GLY A 152 12.70 5.52 8.35
N TYR A 153 12.45 4.71 7.31
CA TYR A 153 11.27 4.81 6.45
C TYR A 153 10.40 3.56 6.60
N GLU A 154 9.15 3.68 6.17
CA GLU A 154 8.21 2.57 6.08
C GLU A 154 7.46 2.63 4.74
N ILE A 155 7.11 1.46 4.20
CA ILE A 155 6.18 1.34 3.08
C ILE A 155 4.86 0.79 3.59
N PHE A 156 3.76 1.32 3.09
CA PHE A 156 2.43 0.78 3.36
C PHE A 156 1.52 0.96 2.14
N GLY A 157 0.46 0.16 2.10
CA GLY A 157 -0.55 0.23 1.04
C GLY A 157 -1.91 0.61 1.60
N ILE A 158 -2.68 1.39 0.84
CA ILE A 158 -4.11 1.62 1.09
C ILE A 158 -4.92 0.84 0.06
N ASN A 159 -5.81 0.00 0.57
CA ASN A 159 -6.71 -0.82 -0.23
C ASN A 159 -8.17 -0.55 0.17
N MET A 160 -9.05 -0.49 -0.82
CA MET A 160 -10.53 -0.40 -0.62
C MET A 160 -11.25 -1.72 -0.87
N GLY A 161 -10.52 -2.83 -0.99
CA GLY A 161 -11.12 -4.11 -1.38
C GLY A 161 -11.38 -4.25 -2.90
N TYR A 162 -10.91 -3.27 -3.70
CA TYR A 162 -10.86 -3.38 -5.16
C TYR A 162 -9.58 -4.08 -5.62
N GLU A 163 -9.49 -4.36 -6.91
CA GLU A 163 -8.30 -4.96 -7.53
C GLU A 163 -7.13 -3.95 -7.68
N SER A 164 -6.99 -3.04 -6.70
CA SER A 164 -5.93 -2.01 -6.73
C SER A 164 -5.53 -1.55 -5.34
N VAL A 165 -4.26 -1.17 -5.21
CA VAL A 165 -3.65 -0.66 -3.98
C VAL A 165 -2.82 0.58 -4.29
N ILE A 166 -2.89 1.60 -3.45
CA ILE A 166 -1.97 2.74 -3.51
C ILE A 166 -0.87 2.51 -2.48
N TYR A 167 0.37 2.40 -2.93
CA TYR A 167 1.54 2.29 -2.06
C TYR A 167 2.18 3.65 -1.80
N TYR A 168 2.63 3.83 -0.57
CA TYR A 168 3.36 5.01 -0.11
C TYR A 168 4.63 4.60 0.60
N VAL A 169 5.68 5.41 0.47
CA VAL A 169 6.86 5.36 1.32
C VAL A 169 6.86 6.65 2.14
N VAL A 170 7.00 6.53 3.45
CA VAL A 170 6.98 7.67 4.38
C VAL A 170 8.06 7.47 5.45
N THR A 171 8.37 8.50 6.23
CA THR A 171 9.22 8.33 7.40
C THR A 171 8.51 7.51 8.48
N GLN A 172 9.28 6.82 9.33
CA GLN A 172 8.74 6.02 10.44
C GLN A 172 7.84 6.85 11.37
N ASP A 173 8.20 8.11 11.62
CA ASP A 173 7.38 9.00 12.46
C ASP A 173 5.99 9.29 11.86
N VAL A 174 5.91 9.40 10.52
CA VAL A 174 4.64 9.55 9.78
C VAL A 174 3.84 8.27 9.87
N TYR A 175 4.46 7.13 9.59
CA TYR A 175 3.82 5.83 9.66
C TYR A 175 3.25 5.53 11.06
N ASP A 176 4.01 5.80 12.12
CA ASP A 176 3.56 5.60 13.51
C ASP A 176 2.34 6.44 13.86
N ARG A 177 2.23 7.65 13.31
CA ARG A 177 1.02 8.48 13.48
C ARG A 177 -0.17 7.89 12.75
N ILE A 178 0.01 7.44 11.51
CA ILE A 178 -1.02 6.83 10.67
C ILE A 178 -1.52 5.53 11.30
N ASN A 179 -0.60 4.67 11.71
CA ASN A 179 -0.92 3.34 12.21
C ASN A 179 -1.69 3.37 13.54
N LYS A 180 -1.42 4.36 14.41
CA LYS A 180 -2.20 4.55 15.66
C LYS A 180 -3.68 4.75 15.40
N ASP A 181 -4.03 5.30 14.26
CA ASP A 181 -5.37 5.68 13.88
C ASP A 181 -5.95 4.79 12.76
N SER A 182 -5.28 3.68 12.42
CA SER A 182 -5.63 2.77 11.32
C SER A 182 -7.05 2.19 11.42
N GLU A 183 -7.59 1.99 12.62
CA GLU A 183 -8.99 1.56 12.79
C GLU A 183 -10.00 2.54 12.17
N LEU A 184 -9.63 3.79 12.01
CA LEU A 184 -10.49 4.81 11.45
C LEU A 184 -10.62 4.70 9.93
N PHE A 185 -9.60 4.17 9.25
CA PHE A 185 -9.70 3.86 7.83
C PHE A 185 -10.79 2.81 7.56
N ARG A 186 -11.02 1.87 8.49
CA ARG A 186 -12.08 0.86 8.37
C ARG A 186 -13.49 1.45 8.33
N ILE A 187 -13.70 2.65 8.90
CA ILE A 187 -15.01 3.34 8.84
C ILE A 187 -15.39 3.69 7.40
N PHE A 188 -14.38 3.83 6.55
CA PHE A 188 -14.54 4.16 5.14
C PHE A 188 -14.21 2.99 4.22
N ASP A 189 -14.25 1.76 4.76
CA ASP A 189 -13.88 0.53 4.04
C ASP A 189 -12.45 0.56 3.46
N LEU A 190 -11.55 1.38 4.05
CA LEU A 190 -10.14 1.41 3.72
C LEU A 190 -9.36 0.46 4.65
N SER A 191 -8.40 -0.25 4.11
CA SER A 191 -7.47 -1.07 4.89
C SER A 191 -6.03 -0.69 4.61
N LEU A 192 -5.20 -0.72 5.65
CA LEU A 192 -3.75 -0.66 5.51
C LEU A 192 -3.23 -2.07 5.27
N LEU A 193 -2.33 -2.19 4.30
CA LEU A 193 -1.60 -3.43 4.03
C LEU A 193 -0.25 -3.36 4.72
N GLU A 194 0.09 -4.42 5.41
CA GLU A 194 1.38 -4.63 6.06
C GLU A 194 2.10 -5.82 5.44
N GLY A 195 3.40 -5.93 5.62
CA GLY A 195 4.18 -7.09 5.20
C GLY A 195 3.64 -8.37 5.86
N ILE A 196 3.56 -9.45 5.10
CA ILE A 196 2.95 -10.70 5.56
C ILE A 196 3.96 -11.80 5.89
N TYR A 197 5.22 -11.62 5.52
CA TYR A 197 6.26 -12.61 5.77
C TYR A 197 7.20 -12.16 6.89
N ASP A 198 7.46 -13.06 7.84
CA ASP A 198 8.38 -12.83 8.95
C ASP A 198 9.82 -13.27 8.61
N GLU A 199 9.98 -14.31 7.81
CA GLU A 199 11.27 -14.88 7.41
C GLU A 199 11.25 -15.31 5.95
N ILE A 200 12.02 -14.61 5.10
CA ILE A 200 12.22 -14.93 3.69
C ILE A 200 13.70 -15.25 3.42
N TYR A 201 13.93 -16.29 2.63
CA TYR A 201 15.24 -16.72 2.18
C TYR A 201 15.32 -16.74 0.66
N GLU A 202 16.42 -16.28 0.08
CA GLU A 202 16.75 -16.46 -1.33
C GLU A 202 17.67 -17.70 -1.47
N VAL A 203 17.38 -18.55 -2.42
CA VAL A 203 18.24 -19.68 -2.80
C VAL A 203 19.43 -19.13 -3.59
N VAL A 204 20.63 -19.13 -3.01
CA VAL A 204 21.83 -18.55 -3.64
C VAL A 204 22.71 -19.59 -4.32
N GLU A 205 22.57 -20.88 -3.96
CA GLU A 205 23.21 -22.02 -4.61
C GLU A 205 22.23 -23.16 -4.82
N ASP A 206 22.51 -24.06 -5.77
CA ASP A 206 21.67 -25.23 -6.06
C ASP A 206 21.51 -26.13 -4.83
N ILE A 207 20.29 -26.27 -4.35
CA ILE A 207 19.91 -27.12 -3.20
C ILE A 207 19.51 -28.55 -3.64
N ASN A 208 19.72 -28.91 -4.91
CA ASN A 208 19.34 -30.20 -5.51
C ASN A 208 17.84 -30.52 -5.36
N SER A 209 16.98 -29.55 -5.45
CA SER A 209 15.52 -29.71 -5.48
C SER A 209 14.99 -29.50 -6.89
N GLU A 210 14.06 -30.38 -7.32
CA GLU A 210 13.35 -30.19 -8.59
C GLU A 210 12.27 -29.09 -8.52
N LEU A 211 11.97 -28.58 -7.31
CA LEU A 211 10.88 -27.62 -7.05
C LEU A 211 11.35 -26.18 -7.10
N VAL A 212 12.62 -25.92 -6.83
CA VAL A 212 13.19 -24.59 -6.73
C VAL A 212 14.55 -24.49 -7.41
N GLU A 213 14.88 -23.30 -7.87
CA GLU A 213 16.15 -22.98 -8.52
C GLU A 213 16.84 -21.79 -7.84
N VAL A 214 18.10 -21.55 -8.18
CA VAL A 214 18.84 -20.38 -7.68
C VAL A 214 18.08 -19.09 -8.01
N GLY A 215 17.91 -18.25 -7.01
CA GLY A 215 17.14 -17.02 -7.06
C GLY A 215 15.66 -17.17 -6.69
N ASP A 216 15.18 -18.38 -6.39
CA ASP A 216 13.83 -18.55 -5.84
C ASP A 216 13.76 -18.16 -4.38
N PHE A 217 12.53 -17.82 -3.90
CA PHE A 217 12.26 -17.41 -2.53
C PHE A 217 11.57 -18.52 -1.76
N LEU A 218 12.00 -18.69 -0.52
CA LEU A 218 11.45 -19.65 0.44
C LEU A 218 10.99 -18.90 1.70
N GLU A 219 9.88 -19.35 2.27
CA GLU A 219 9.42 -18.95 3.60
C GLU A 219 9.84 -20.03 4.61
N LYS A 220 10.40 -19.64 5.74
CA LYS A 220 10.68 -20.56 6.85
C LYS A 220 9.47 -20.69 7.74
N LYS A 221 8.96 -21.91 7.90
CA LYS A 221 7.89 -22.27 8.81
C LYS A 221 8.38 -23.21 9.89
N VAL A 222 7.51 -23.56 10.83
CA VAL A 222 7.83 -24.46 11.97
C VAL A 222 8.32 -25.85 11.50
N ASP A 223 7.79 -26.34 10.38
CA ASP A 223 8.08 -27.65 9.79
C ASP A 223 9.17 -27.61 8.72
N GLY A 224 9.71 -26.45 8.36
CA GLY A 224 10.81 -26.30 7.41
C GLY A 224 10.62 -25.17 6.41
N TYR A 225 11.27 -25.31 5.24
CA TYR A 225 11.25 -24.31 4.18
C TYR A 225 10.18 -24.63 3.14
N HIS A 226 9.38 -23.64 2.79
CA HIS A 226 8.27 -23.74 1.83
C HIS A 226 8.51 -22.83 0.65
N THR A 227 8.22 -23.32 -0.58
CA THR A 227 8.31 -22.50 -1.78
C THR A 227 7.23 -21.44 -1.83
N LEU A 228 7.59 -20.23 -2.25
CA LEU A 228 6.67 -19.11 -2.47
C LEU A 228 6.29 -18.93 -3.95
N LYS A 229 6.84 -19.78 -4.84
CA LYS A 229 6.54 -19.72 -6.27
C LYS A 229 5.11 -20.13 -6.56
N VAL A 230 4.35 -19.25 -7.24
CA VAL A 230 2.94 -19.48 -7.58
C VAL A 230 2.83 -20.41 -8.76
N ASP A 231 2.79 -21.70 -8.46
CA ASP A 231 2.50 -22.79 -9.38
C ASP A 231 1.84 -23.94 -8.60
N LYS A 232 1.76 -25.13 -9.21
CA LYS A 232 1.28 -26.35 -8.53
C LYS A 232 2.06 -26.73 -7.26
N ASN A 233 3.23 -26.12 -7.04
CA ASN A 233 4.13 -26.39 -5.92
C ASN A 233 4.09 -25.27 -4.86
N TYR A 234 3.20 -24.27 -5.01
CA TYR A 234 3.06 -23.18 -4.02
C TYR A 234 2.88 -23.74 -2.61
N ASN A 235 3.61 -23.16 -1.66
CA ASN A 235 3.58 -23.56 -0.25
C ASN A 235 3.96 -25.05 -0.03
N THR A 236 4.75 -25.64 -0.92
CA THR A 236 5.24 -27.03 -0.77
C THR A 236 6.49 -27.05 0.08
N LEU A 237 6.55 -27.97 1.04
CA LEU A 237 7.73 -28.21 1.88
C LEU A 237 8.89 -28.70 1.01
N ILE A 238 10.05 -28.06 1.16
CA ILE A 238 11.30 -28.47 0.52
C ILE A 238 12.09 -29.32 1.50
N GLU A 239 12.30 -30.56 1.17
CA GLU A 239 13.03 -31.51 2.00
C GLU A 239 14.54 -31.31 1.89
N ASN A 240 15.26 -31.55 2.99
CA ASN A 240 16.74 -31.60 3.04
C ASN A 240 17.43 -30.30 2.57
N VAL A 241 16.89 -29.16 2.94
CA VAL A 241 17.49 -27.87 2.62
C VAL A 241 18.82 -27.70 3.34
N ASP A 242 19.87 -27.39 2.59
CA ASP A 242 21.18 -26.99 3.10
C ASP A 242 21.14 -25.48 3.35
N GLU A 243 21.09 -25.08 4.62
CA GLU A 243 20.96 -23.66 5.03
C GLU A 243 22.14 -22.79 4.57
N ASP A 244 23.34 -23.38 4.37
CA ASP A 244 24.51 -22.65 3.86
C ASP A 244 24.31 -22.15 2.43
N LYS A 245 23.32 -22.69 1.71
CA LYS A 245 22.95 -22.32 0.33
C LYS A 245 21.79 -21.29 0.28
N LEU A 246 21.37 -20.83 1.42
CA LEU A 246 20.31 -19.83 1.55
C LEU A 246 20.88 -18.50 2.06
N LYS A 247 20.42 -17.41 1.49
CA LYS A 247 20.62 -16.06 2.02
C LYS A 247 19.34 -15.63 2.72
N ILE A 248 19.41 -15.33 4.01
CA ILE A 248 18.31 -14.67 4.70
C ILE A 248 18.13 -13.27 4.12
N ILE A 249 16.90 -12.91 3.80
CA ILE A 249 16.56 -11.59 3.27
C ILE A 249 15.76 -10.80 4.30
N LEU A 250 14.89 -11.48 5.04
CA LEU A 250 13.99 -10.89 6.02
C LEU A 250 14.05 -11.68 7.33
#